data_0672a562068035f25dd21a4010eebbd9
#
_entry.id   0672a562068035f25dd21a4010eebbd9
#
_cell.length_a   1.000
_cell.length_b   1.000
_cell.length_c   1.000
_cell.angle_alpha   90.00
_cell.angle_beta   90.00
_cell.angle_gamma   90.00
#
_symmetry.space_group_name_H-M   'P 1'
#
loop_
_entity.id
_entity.type
_entity.pdbx_description
1 polymer ?
#
loop_
_entity_poly.entity_id
_entity_poly.type
_entity_poly.pdbx_seq_one_letter_code
_entity_poly.pdbx_strand_id
1 'polypeptide(L)'
;MDYVRGRVLDIGCGAGRVALWLQLRGFDVTGIDVSPTAVEVCQRRGLRKCFVMPVKKLNFPPRSFDTILMMGNNLGLAGSVPGTIELLRKLHEITTREGRMIGSGRDPSKTDNPAHLAYHERNRKAGKPIGQVRLQVRFGEEATDWFNLLLVSIPDVEEIAKNAGWKVERSFEGENATYTVVLAKAS
;
A
#
# COMPACT_ATOMS: atom_id res chain seq x y z
N MET A 1 7.90 -14.88 -1.55
CA MET A 1 7.65 -15.26 -0.15
C MET A 1 8.87 -15.07 0.73
N ASP A 2 10.01 -15.14 0.20
CA ASP A 2 11.30 -15.08 0.88
C ASP A 2 11.57 -13.78 1.67
N TYR A 3 10.71 -12.79 1.46
CA TYR A 3 10.82 -11.47 2.10
C TYR A 3 9.88 -11.26 3.28
N VAL A 4 8.86 -12.13 3.46
CA VAL A 4 7.93 -12.05 4.61
C VAL A 4 8.54 -12.78 5.81
N ARG A 5 8.52 -12.14 6.96
CA ARG A 5 9.03 -12.72 8.22
C ARG A 5 8.27 -12.18 9.42
N GLY A 6 8.25 -12.96 10.49
CA GLY A 6 7.78 -12.58 11.81
C GLY A 6 6.35 -12.07 11.88
N ARG A 7 6.17 -10.97 12.60
CA ARG A 7 4.87 -10.29 12.78
C ARG A 7 4.58 -9.41 11.58
N VAL A 8 3.42 -9.63 10.96
CA VAL A 8 3.05 -9.00 9.69
C VAL A 8 1.88 -8.04 9.91
N LEU A 9 1.98 -6.83 9.38
CA LEU A 9 0.86 -5.89 9.24
C LEU A 9 0.45 -5.82 7.76
N ASP A 10 -0.79 -6.20 7.44
CA ASP A 10 -1.39 -6.08 6.11
C ASP A 10 -2.29 -4.84 6.07
N ILE A 11 -1.87 -3.81 5.35
CA ILE A 11 -2.54 -2.51 5.25
C ILE A 11 -3.45 -2.48 4.02
N GLY A 12 -4.74 -2.25 4.24
CA GLY A 12 -5.78 -2.39 3.23
C GLY A 12 -5.99 -3.86 2.89
N CYS A 13 -6.14 -4.69 3.93
CA CYS A 13 -6.23 -6.15 3.79
C CYS A 13 -7.51 -6.62 3.08
N GLY A 14 -8.52 -5.74 2.95
CA GLY A 14 -9.81 -6.08 2.36
C GLY A 14 -10.44 -7.28 3.06
N ALA A 15 -10.95 -8.22 2.28
CA ALA A 15 -11.51 -9.49 2.78
C ALA A 15 -10.43 -10.52 3.21
N GLY A 16 -9.17 -10.11 3.37
CA GLY A 16 -8.10 -10.93 3.96
C GLY A 16 -7.41 -11.89 3.00
N ARG A 17 -7.42 -11.65 1.69
CA ARG A 17 -6.82 -12.58 0.72
C ARG A 17 -5.36 -12.93 1.03
N VAL A 18 -4.53 -11.94 1.28
CA VAL A 18 -3.11 -12.14 1.59
C VAL A 18 -2.92 -12.48 3.07
N ALA A 19 -3.59 -11.76 3.96
CA ALA A 19 -3.50 -11.95 5.41
C ALA A 19 -3.85 -13.38 5.85
N LEU A 20 -4.97 -13.92 5.37
CA LEU A 20 -5.39 -15.30 5.68
C LEU A 20 -4.40 -16.33 5.14
N TRP A 21 -3.90 -16.12 3.93
CA TRP A 21 -2.94 -17.04 3.32
C TRP A 21 -1.62 -17.09 4.12
N LEU A 22 -1.17 -15.95 4.66
CA LEU A 22 0.00 -15.89 5.55
C LEU A 22 -0.30 -16.51 6.92
N GLN A 23 -1.46 -16.21 7.50
CA GLN A 23 -1.87 -16.80 8.79
C GLN A 23 -1.90 -18.34 8.73
N LEU A 24 -2.43 -18.92 7.65
CA LEU A 24 -2.43 -20.36 7.42
C LEU A 24 -1.03 -20.98 7.31
N ARG A 25 -0.01 -20.17 7.04
CA ARG A 25 1.41 -20.55 7.00
C ARG A 25 2.16 -20.27 8.29
N GLY A 26 1.42 -19.93 9.35
CA GLY A 26 1.99 -19.76 10.69
C GLY A 26 2.52 -18.36 11.01
N PHE A 27 2.32 -17.37 10.12
CA PHE A 27 2.69 -15.99 10.43
C PHE A 27 1.71 -15.36 11.45
N ASP A 28 2.23 -14.50 12.31
CA ASP A 28 1.41 -13.64 13.16
C ASP A 28 0.97 -12.40 12.37
N VAL A 29 -0.25 -12.44 11.84
CA VAL A 29 -0.76 -11.42 10.92
C VAL A 29 -1.81 -10.55 11.59
N THR A 30 -1.62 -9.24 11.47
CA THR A 30 -2.63 -8.22 11.77
C THR A 30 -3.07 -7.58 10.46
N GLY A 31 -4.36 -7.59 10.16
CA GLY A 31 -4.96 -6.90 9.03
C GLY A 31 -5.63 -5.61 9.47
N ILE A 32 -5.51 -4.55 8.68
CA ILE A 32 -6.29 -3.33 8.84
C ILE A 32 -6.93 -2.91 7.52
N ASP A 33 -8.16 -2.40 7.60
CA ASP A 33 -8.85 -1.81 6.46
C ASP A 33 -9.74 -0.65 6.94
N VAL A 34 -10.08 0.26 6.05
CA VAL A 34 -11.00 1.38 6.35
C VAL A 34 -12.47 0.94 6.29
N SER A 35 -12.77 -0.13 5.55
CA SER A 35 -14.13 -0.65 5.34
C SER A 35 -14.54 -1.60 6.47
N PRO A 36 -15.56 -1.25 7.28
CA PRO A 36 -16.10 -2.16 8.30
C PRO A 36 -16.59 -3.47 7.71
N THR A 37 -17.27 -3.43 6.55
CA THR A 37 -17.76 -4.63 5.86
C THR A 37 -16.61 -5.55 5.42
N ALA A 38 -15.53 -4.98 4.87
CA ALA A 38 -14.36 -5.77 4.48
C ALA A 38 -13.72 -6.46 5.71
N VAL A 39 -13.59 -5.74 6.82
CA VAL A 39 -13.06 -6.29 8.08
C VAL A 39 -13.97 -7.40 8.62
N GLU A 40 -15.29 -7.20 8.60
CA GLU A 40 -16.23 -8.23 9.02
C GLU A 40 -16.10 -9.52 8.19
N VAL A 41 -16.04 -9.39 6.86
CA VAL A 41 -15.82 -10.53 5.97
C VAL A 41 -14.49 -11.21 6.27
N CYS A 42 -13.43 -10.42 6.50
CA CYS A 42 -12.11 -10.93 6.84
C CYS A 42 -12.12 -11.74 8.14
N GLN A 43 -12.80 -11.23 9.17
CA GLN A 43 -12.97 -11.91 10.47
C GLN A 43 -13.81 -13.20 10.33
N ARG A 44 -14.93 -13.15 9.60
CA ARG A 44 -15.75 -14.35 9.31
C ARG A 44 -14.97 -15.44 8.57
N ARG A 45 -14.01 -15.05 7.74
CA ARG A 45 -13.09 -15.97 7.05
C ARG A 45 -11.99 -16.53 7.96
N GLY A 46 -11.90 -16.07 9.21
CA GLY A 46 -11.01 -16.62 10.23
C GLY A 46 -9.69 -15.87 10.44
N LEU A 47 -9.53 -14.63 9.94
CA LEU A 47 -8.36 -13.82 10.33
C LEU A 47 -8.51 -13.38 11.79
N ARG A 48 -7.57 -13.80 12.65
CA ARG A 48 -7.64 -13.63 14.10
C ARG A 48 -7.50 -12.17 14.57
N LYS A 49 -6.66 -11.38 13.87
CA LYS A 49 -6.39 -9.97 14.20
C LYS A 49 -6.73 -9.12 12.98
N CYS A 50 -7.94 -8.57 12.94
CA CYS A 50 -8.39 -7.70 11.85
C CYS A 50 -9.19 -6.53 12.44
N PHE A 51 -8.86 -5.29 12.06
CA PHE A 51 -9.41 -4.09 12.67
C PHE A 51 -9.80 -3.05 11.62
N VAL A 52 -10.90 -2.33 11.90
CA VAL A 52 -11.26 -1.12 11.14
C VAL A 52 -10.32 0.00 11.58
N MET A 53 -9.36 0.33 10.71
CA MET A 53 -8.36 1.35 11.01
C MET A 53 -7.92 2.06 9.73
N PRO A 54 -8.26 3.35 9.58
CA PRO A 54 -7.71 4.16 8.49
C PRO A 54 -6.19 4.28 8.60
N VAL A 55 -5.48 4.19 7.49
CA VAL A 55 -4.01 4.30 7.43
C VAL A 55 -3.46 5.60 8.02
N LYS A 56 -4.26 6.68 7.98
CA LYS A 56 -3.91 7.98 8.61
C LYS A 56 -3.98 7.96 10.14
N LYS A 57 -4.60 6.93 10.74
CA LYS A 57 -4.80 6.78 12.18
C LYS A 57 -4.10 5.55 12.74
N LEU A 58 -2.97 5.15 12.13
CA LEU A 58 -2.16 4.05 12.62
C LEU A 58 -1.76 4.30 14.09
N ASN A 59 -2.11 3.35 14.94
CA ASN A 59 -1.83 3.41 16.37
C ASN A 59 -1.25 2.07 16.85
N PHE A 60 -0.01 1.82 16.47
CA PHE A 60 0.77 0.66 16.94
C PHE A 60 2.03 1.15 17.63
N PRO A 61 2.48 0.44 18.67
CA PRO A 61 3.75 0.74 19.33
C PRO A 61 4.94 0.69 18.34
N PRO A 62 6.03 1.41 18.61
CA PRO A 62 7.26 1.29 17.83
C PRO A 62 7.75 -0.17 17.76
N ARG A 63 8.29 -0.56 16.60
CA ARG A 63 8.90 -1.88 16.38
C ARG A 63 7.94 -3.06 16.61
N SER A 64 6.66 -2.87 16.33
CA SER A 64 5.62 -3.89 16.47
C SER A 64 5.64 -4.96 15.38
N PHE A 65 6.15 -4.63 14.19
CA PHE A 65 6.07 -5.50 13.01
C PHE A 65 7.43 -5.75 12.37
N ASP A 66 7.61 -6.96 11.88
CA ASP A 66 8.81 -7.38 11.14
C ASP A 66 8.59 -7.29 9.63
N THR A 67 7.33 -7.31 9.19
CA THR A 67 6.93 -7.11 7.79
C THR A 67 5.69 -6.22 7.72
N ILE A 68 5.73 -5.23 6.84
CA ILE A 68 4.55 -4.44 6.43
C ILE A 68 4.17 -4.82 5.01
N LEU A 69 2.90 -5.05 4.75
CA LEU A 69 2.36 -5.31 3.41
C LEU A 69 1.45 -4.15 2.98
N MET A 70 1.64 -3.68 1.76
CA MET A 70 0.81 -2.69 1.07
C MET A 70 0.54 -3.18 -0.35
N MET A 71 -0.32 -4.19 -0.48
CA MET A 71 -0.59 -4.87 -1.75
C MET A 71 -1.78 -4.22 -2.50
N GLY A 72 -1.89 -4.45 -3.80
CA GLY A 72 -3.04 -3.98 -4.59
C GLY A 72 -3.06 -2.46 -4.83
N ASN A 73 -1.94 -1.84 -5.11
CA ASN A 73 -1.72 -0.39 -5.26
C ASN A 73 -1.80 0.40 -3.93
N ASN A 74 -1.81 -0.27 -2.80
CA ASN A 74 -1.91 0.37 -1.49
C ASN A 74 -0.69 1.24 -1.12
N LEU A 75 0.44 1.12 -1.84
CA LEU A 75 1.56 2.08 -1.73
C LEU A 75 1.11 3.54 -1.88
N GLY A 76 0.09 3.79 -2.70
CA GLY A 76 -0.44 5.12 -2.97
C GLY A 76 -1.63 5.55 -2.12
N LEU A 77 -2.02 4.82 -1.07
CA LEU A 77 -3.21 5.09 -0.25
C LEU A 77 -3.23 6.49 0.40
N ALA A 78 -2.07 7.10 0.60
CA ALA A 78 -1.99 8.45 1.13
C ALA A 78 -2.44 9.54 0.11
N GLY A 79 -2.57 9.19 -1.18
CA GLY A 79 -3.17 10.01 -2.23
C GLY A 79 -2.30 11.18 -2.73
N SER A 80 -1.09 11.38 -2.20
CA SER A 80 -0.14 12.40 -2.62
C SER A 80 1.29 12.03 -2.26
N VAL A 81 2.28 12.63 -2.92
CA VAL A 81 3.71 12.39 -2.61
C VAL A 81 4.04 12.78 -1.15
N PRO A 82 3.72 13.99 -0.66
CA PRO A 82 3.99 14.33 0.73
C PRO A 82 3.30 13.38 1.72
N GLY A 83 2.02 13.04 1.49
CA GLY A 83 1.29 12.12 2.34
C GLY A 83 1.88 10.71 2.34
N THR A 84 2.41 10.25 1.20
CA THR A 84 3.07 8.94 1.12
C THR A 84 4.38 8.94 1.89
N ILE A 85 5.18 10.01 1.80
CA ILE A 85 6.41 10.15 2.60
C ILE A 85 6.08 10.13 4.10
N GLU A 86 5.08 10.88 4.54
CA GLU A 86 4.64 10.90 5.94
C GLU A 86 4.19 9.51 6.42
N LEU A 87 3.36 8.84 5.61
CA LEU A 87 2.92 7.47 5.89
C LEU A 87 4.13 6.52 6.03
N LEU A 88 5.06 6.54 5.07
CA LEU A 88 6.24 5.68 5.11
C LEU A 88 7.13 5.95 6.33
N ARG A 89 7.26 7.20 6.78
CA ARG A 89 7.95 7.54 8.05
C ARG A 89 7.27 6.90 9.25
N LYS A 90 5.94 6.96 9.31
CA LYS A 90 5.18 6.31 10.38
C LYS A 90 5.32 4.80 10.35
N LEU A 91 5.29 4.19 9.17
CA LEU A 91 5.55 2.76 9.00
C LEU A 91 6.99 2.39 9.40
N HIS A 92 7.95 3.27 9.15
CA HIS A 92 9.32 3.07 9.60
C HIS A 92 9.43 2.98 11.13
N GLU A 93 8.71 3.81 11.87
CA GLU A 93 8.70 3.79 13.35
C GLU A 93 8.16 2.47 13.91
N ILE A 94 7.05 1.98 13.36
CA ILE A 94 6.38 0.75 13.85
C ILE A 94 7.03 -0.55 13.34
N THR A 95 7.99 -0.45 12.41
CA THR A 95 8.74 -1.60 11.87
C THR A 95 10.01 -1.83 12.68
N THR A 96 10.37 -3.09 12.94
CA THR A 96 11.63 -3.46 13.60
C THR A 96 12.85 -3.02 12.79
N ARG A 97 14.03 -3.04 13.40
CA ARG A 97 15.28 -2.60 12.74
C ARG A 97 15.56 -3.39 11.44
N GLU A 98 15.40 -4.69 11.50
CA GLU A 98 15.61 -5.60 10.35
C GLU A 98 14.33 -5.83 9.54
N GLY A 99 13.25 -5.10 9.87
CA GLY A 99 11.97 -5.29 9.23
C GLY A 99 11.94 -4.73 7.81
N ARG A 100 10.94 -5.16 7.06
CA ARG A 100 10.75 -4.82 5.64
C ARG A 100 9.35 -4.33 5.37
N MET A 101 9.22 -3.58 4.28
CA MET A 101 7.93 -3.29 3.70
C MET A 101 7.87 -3.89 2.29
N ILE A 102 6.78 -4.55 1.96
CA ILE A 102 6.51 -5.10 0.63
C ILE A 102 5.26 -4.39 0.12
N GLY A 103 5.42 -3.69 -1.00
CA GLY A 103 4.34 -2.94 -1.59
C GLY A 103 4.19 -3.24 -3.07
N SER A 104 2.96 -3.22 -3.57
CA SER A 104 2.72 -3.30 -5.00
C SER A 104 2.05 -2.04 -5.51
N GLY A 105 2.36 -1.71 -6.76
CA GLY A 105 1.85 -0.55 -7.45
C GLY A 105 1.69 -0.80 -8.94
N ARG A 106 1.28 0.25 -9.63
CA ARG A 106 1.23 0.30 -11.09
C ARG A 106 1.95 1.55 -11.56
N ASP A 107 2.80 1.41 -12.56
CA ASP A 107 3.49 2.52 -13.19
C ASP A 107 2.51 3.29 -14.10
N PRO A 108 2.15 4.53 -13.76
CA PRO A 108 1.20 5.29 -14.56
C PRO A 108 1.77 5.68 -15.93
N SER A 109 3.09 5.71 -16.10
CA SER A 109 3.73 6.10 -17.38
C SER A 109 3.60 5.00 -18.45
N LYS A 110 3.42 3.75 -18.04
CA LYS A 110 3.31 2.59 -18.93
C LYS A 110 1.85 2.39 -19.39
N THR A 111 1.33 3.32 -20.19
CA THR A 111 -0.02 3.26 -20.77
C THR A 111 -0.06 3.92 -22.14
N ASP A 112 -0.83 3.33 -23.04
CA ASP A 112 -1.17 3.86 -24.36
C ASP A 112 -2.65 4.29 -24.45
N ASN A 113 -3.40 4.14 -23.37
CA ASN A 113 -4.82 4.49 -23.33
C ASN A 113 -5.01 6.01 -23.43
N PRO A 114 -5.71 6.52 -24.48
CA PRO A 114 -5.89 7.96 -24.69
C PRO A 114 -6.54 8.68 -23.51
N ALA A 115 -7.47 8.04 -22.80
CA ALA A 115 -8.13 8.62 -21.63
C ALA A 115 -7.16 8.80 -20.46
N HIS A 116 -6.25 7.83 -20.25
CA HIS A 116 -5.19 7.97 -19.24
C HIS A 116 -4.22 9.08 -19.61
N LEU A 117 -3.77 9.13 -20.87
CA LEU A 117 -2.86 10.18 -21.35
C LEU A 117 -3.47 11.58 -21.21
N ALA A 118 -4.75 11.75 -21.54
CA ALA A 118 -5.47 13.01 -21.33
C ALA A 118 -5.57 13.38 -19.84
N TYR A 119 -5.73 12.39 -18.96
CA TYR A 119 -5.73 12.61 -17.50
C TYR A 119 -4.34 13.04 -17.01
N HIS A 120 -3.28 12.40 -17.50
CA HIS A 120 -1.89 12.76 -17.18
C HIS A 120 -1.58 14.20 -17.58
N GLU A 121 -1.98 14.61 -18.77
CA GLU A 121 -1.77 15.98 -19.28
C GLU A 121 -2.51 17.02 -18.42
N ARG A 122 -3.74 16.73 -18.01
CA ARG A 122 -4.49 17.57 -17.07
C ARG A 122 -3.79 17.70 -15.72
N ASN A 123 -3.24 16.60 -15.20
CA ASN A 123 -2.46 16.61 -13.97
C ASN A 123 -1.18 17.45 -14.11
N ARG A 124 -0.43 17.30 -15.21
CA ARG A 124 0.77 18.11 -15.48
C ARG A 124 0.46 19.60 -15.50
N LYS A 125 -0.61 20.01 -16.22
CA LYS A 125 -1.06 21.40 -16.25
C LYS A 125 -1.45 21.94 -14.88
N ALA A 126 -1.92 21.08 -13.99
CA ALA A 126 -2.27 21.43 -12.62
C ALA A 126 -1.10 21.31 -11.61
N GLY A 127 0.13 21.05 -12.07
CA GLY A 127 1.32 20.86 -11.22
C GLY A 127 1.25 19.60 -10.34
N LYS A 128 0.47 18.59 -10.75
CA LYS A 128 0.28 17.34 -9.99
C LYS A 128 1.06 16.18 -10.64
N PRO A 129 1.47 15.19 -9.86
CA PRO A 129 1.99 13.93 -10.40
C PRO A 129 1.00 13.30 -11.39
N ILE A 130 1.49 12.73 -12.50
CA ILE A 130 0.63 12.12 -13.52
C ILE A 130 -0.26 11.02 -12.95
N GLY A 131 0.24 10.24 -12.00
CA GLY A 131 -0.46 9.14 -11.38
C GLY A 131 -1.30 9.52 -10.15
N GLN A 132 -1.47 10.81 -9.84
CA GLN A 132 -2.42 11.22 -8.79
C GLN A 132 -3.84 11.16 -9.33
N VAL A 133 -4.59 10.11 -8.97
CA VAL A 133 -5.94 9.86 -9.46
C VAL A 133 -6.97 10.05 -8.35
N ARG A 134 -8.16 10.51 -8.75
CA ARG A 134 -9.31 10.60 -7.86
C ARG A 134 -10.29 9.50 -8.24
N LEU A 135 -10.57 8.61 -7.29
CA LEU A 135 -11.32 7.38 -7.51
C LEU A 135 -12.55 7.31 -6.61
N GLN A 136 -13.51 6.52 -7.07
CA GLN A 136 -14.65 6.04 -6.31
C GLN A 136 -14.84 4.55 -6.66
N VAL A 137 -14.97 3.70 -5.67
CA VAL A 137 -15.28 2.28 -5.87
C VAL A 137 -16.80 2.12 -5.85
N ARG A 138 -17.34 1.42 -6.86
CA ARG A 138 -18.78 1.16 -6.98
C ARG A 138 -19.07 -0.33 -7.04
N PHE A 139 -20.15 -0.76 -6.37
CA PHE A 139 -20.69 -2.10 -6.46
C PHE A 139 -22.21 -2.02 -6.46
N GLY A 140 -22.84 -2.35 -7.59
CA GLY A 140 -24.26 -2.11 -7.80
C GLY A 140 -24.62 -0.62 -7.67
N GLU A 141 -25.54 -0.31 -6.78
CA GLU A 141 -25.95 1.07 -6.46
C GLU A 141 -25.11 1.72 -5.36
N GLU A 142 -24.31 0.93 -4.64
CA GLU A 142 -23.44 1.43 -3.58
C GLU A 142 -22.16 2.04 -4.14
N ALA A 143 -21.69 3.09 -3.51
CA ALA A 143 -20.43 3.75 -3.86
C ALA A 143 -19.72 4.26 -2.60
N THR A 144 -18.40 4.18 -2.60
CA THR A 144 -17.59 4.85 -1.57
C THR A 144 -17.60 6.36 -1.78
N ASP A 145 -17.15 7.11 -0.78
CA ASP A 145 -16.72 8.49 -1.00
C ASP A 145 -15.57 8.55 -2.00
N TRP A 146 -15.43 9.71 -2.68
CA TRP A 146 -14.31 9.98 -3.55
C TRP A 146 -13.02 10.11 -2.74
N PHE A 147 -11.98 9.38 -3.14
CA PHE A 147 -10.66 9.45 -2.52
C PHE A 147 -9.55 9.61 -3.56
N ASN A 148 -8.41 10.10 -3.12
CA ASN A 148 -7.22 10.19 -3.97
C ASN A 148 -6.36 8.95 -3.76
N LEU A 149 -5.82 8.43 -4.86
CA LEU A 149 -4.80 7.38 -4.89
C LEU A 149 -3.61 7.92 -5.69
N LEU A 150 -2.40 7.60 -5.26
CA LEU A 150 -1.18 7.96 -5.97
C LEU A 150 -0.59 6.71 -6.64
N LEU A 151 -0.65 6.64 -7.96
CA LEU A 151 0.12 5.68 -8.73
C LEU A 151 1.50 6.26 -8.99
N VAL A 152 2.55 5.48 -8.81
CA VAL A 152 3.95 5.92 -8.95
C VAL A 152 4.76 4.89 -9.71
N SER A 153 5.77 5.33 -10.43
CA SER A 153 6.77 4.46 -11.05
C SER A 153 7.76 3.93 -9.99
N ILE A 154 8.55 2.91 -10.33
CA ILE A 154 9.62 2.42 -9.43
C ILE A 154 10.62 3.53 -9.07
N PRO A 155 11.14 4.36 -10.02
CA PRO A 155 11.97 5.49 -9.67
C PRO A 155 11.34 6.49 -8.69
N ASP A 156 10.03 6.78 -8.84
CA ASP A 156 9.32 7.64 -7.89
C ASP A 156 9.24 6.99 -6.49
N VAL A 157 9.05 5.66 -6.43
CA VAL A 157 9.08 4.92 -5.15
C VAL A 157 10.45 5.02 -4.50
N GLU A 158 11.55 4.92 -5.25
CA GLU A 158 12.92 5.07 -4.73
C GLU A 158 13.13 6.43 -4.07
N GLU A 159 12.69 7.51 -4.75
CA GLU A 159 12.79 8.86 -4.21
C GLU A 159 11.93 9.05 -2.96
N ILE A 160 10.66 8.63 -3.01
CA ILE A 160 9.72 8.71 -1.89
C ILE A 160 10.25 7.92 -0.69
N ALA A 161 10.72 6.70 -0.91
CA ALA A 161 11.27 5.81 0.11
C ALA A 161 12.50 6.41 0.78
N LYS A 162 13.44 6.94 0.00
CA LYS A 162 14.65 7.63 0.49
C LYS A 162 14.29 8.78 1.43
N ASN A 163 13.30 9.60 1.09
CA ASN A 163 12.83 10.72 1.90
C ASN A 163 12.11 10.29 3.19
N ALA A 164 11.78 8.99 3.31
CA ALA A 164 11.12 8.40 4.46
C ALA A 164 11.99 7.43 5.28
N GLY A 165 13.30 7.36 5.00
CA GLY A 165 14.24 6.48 5.70
C GLY A 165 14.24 5.03 5.23
N TRP A 166 13.69 4.77 4.04
CA TRP A 166 13.70 3.46 3.41
C TRP A 166 14.59 3.46 2.16
N LYS A 167 15.01 2.26 1.75
CA LYS A 167 15.65 2.01 0.47
C LYS A 167 14.97 0.85 -0.25
N VAL A 168 14.87 0.91 -1.56
CA VAL A 168 14.42 -0.23 -2.36
C VAL A 168 15.53 -1.28 -2.37
N GLU A 169 15.26 -2.43 -1.79
CA GLU A 169 16.17 -3.59 -1.77
C GLU A 169 15.99 -4.45 -3.01
N ARG A 170 14.74 -4.61 -3.46
CA ARG A 170 14.37 -5.36 -4.65
C ARG A 170 13.15 -4.76 -5.32
N SER A 171 13.07 -4.92 -6.64
CA SER A 171 11.89 -4.64 -7.42
C SER A 171 11.61 -5.78 -8.39
N PHE A 172 10.33 -6.02 -8.66
CA PHE A 172 9.84 -7.05 -9.57
C PHE A 172 8.79 -6.42 -10.46
N GLU A 173 9.02 -6.40 -11.76
CA GLU A 173 8.01 -5.98 -12.72
C GLU A 173 7.05 -7.14 -13.01
N GLY A 174 5.78 -6.83 -13.11
CA GLY A 174 4.71 -7.75 -13.48
C GLY A 174 4.03 -7.32 -14.78
N GLU A 175 2.99 -8.04 -15.15
CA GLU A 175 2.17 -7.72 -16.32
C GLU A 175 1.37 -6.44 -16.11
N ASN A 176 0.92 -5.82 -17.21
CA ASN A 176 0.05 -4.64 -17.21
C ASN A 176 0.59 -3.47 -16.37
N ALA A 177 1.87 -3.20 -16.50
CA ALA A 177 2.58 -2.13 -15.78
C ALA A 177 2.56 -2.26 -14.24
N THR A 178 2.19 -3.42 -13.70
CA THR A 178 2.25 -3.67 -12.26
C THR A 178 3.69 -3.94 -11.81
N TYR A 179 3.97 -3.67 -10.55
CA TYR A 179 5.24 -4.02 -9.95
C TYR A 179 5.06 -4.34 -8.44
N THR A 180 6.07 -4.99 -7.89
CA THR A 180 6.22 -5.17 -6.44
C THR A 180 7.61 -4.68 -6.05
N VAL A 181 7.70 -3.95 -4.94
CA VAL A 181 8.95 -3.51 -4.33
C VAL A 181 9.10 -4.06 -2.93
N VAL A 182 10.33 -4.35 -2.56
CA VAL A 182 10.73 -4.68 -1.18
C VAL A 182 11.59 -3.54 -0.68
N LEU A 183 11.14 -2.90 0.38
CA LEU A 183 11.86 -1.82 1.04
C LEU A 183 12.49 -2.34 2.34
N ALA A 184 13.76 -1.98 2.56
CA ALA A 184 14.47 -2.15 3.83
C ALA A 184 14.75 -0.78 4.43
N LYS A 185 14.96 -0.73 5.75
CA LYS A 185 15.41 0.52 6.40
C LYS A 185 16.75 0.95 5.83
N ALA A 186 16.88 2.23 5.55
CA ALA A 186 18.19 2.81 5.24
C ALA A 186 19.08 2.77 6.49
N SER A 187 20.33 2.47 6.30
CA SER A 187 21.36 2.41 7.37
C SER A 187 21.69 3.81 7.86
#